data_cf8898da75f6c51340fb9456194da8bf
#
_entry.id   cf8898da75f6c51340fb9456194da8bf
#
_cell.length_a   1.000
_cell.length_b   1.000
_cell.length_c   1.000
_cell.angle_alpha   90.00
_cell.angle_beta   90.00
_cell.angle_gamma   90.00
#
_symmetry.space_group_name_H-M   'P 1'
#
loop_
_entity.id
_entity.type
_entity.pdbx_description
1 polymer ?
#
loop_
_entity_poly.entity_id
_entity_poly.type
_entity_poly.pdbx_seq_one_letter_code
_entity_poly.pdbx_strand_id
1 'polypeptide(L)'
;MKLPDKHTRLPQKKTGVLIINLGTPDSTNWWDIRKYLKEFLSDKRVIEVNPILWQIILNLFILTFRPSKTAKAYQKIWMKRQNMSPLRYFTIKQTTNLKQRMKSKFIEIDYAMRYGNPSIAKKLSELKEKGCQEMVILPLYPQYAAATTATVCDEVYRSLMNCLLYTSPSPRDTG
;
A
#
# COMPACT_ATOMS: atom_id res chain seq x y z
N MET A 1 7.92 0.70 42.12
CA MET A 1 6.65 -0.02 42.44
C MET A 1 6.84 -1.46 42.01
N LYS A 2 6.89 -2.45 42.96
CA LYS A 2 6.97 -3.87 42.62
C LYS A 2 5.58 -4.38 42.26
N LEU A 3 5.44 -5.03 41.12
CA LEU A 3 4.18 -5.71 40.76
C LEU A 3 3.96 -6.93 41.65
N PRO A 4 2.70 -7.28 41.94
CA PRO A 4 2.37 -8.50 42.74
C PRO A 4 2.91 -9.75 42.03
N ASP A 5 3.36 -10.74 42.81
CA ASP A 5 3.98 -11.98 42.31
C ASP A 5 3.12 -12.83 41.37
N LYS A 6 1.80 -12.59 41.36
CA LYS A 6 0.82 -13.24 40.46
C LYS A 6 0.30 -12.36 39.34
N HIS A 7 0.96 -11.25 39.04
CA HIS A 7 0.51 -10.40 37.95
C HIS A 7 0.77 -11.09 36.59
N THR A 8 -0.31 -11.43 35.90
CA THR A 8 -0.22 -12.00 34.53
C THR A 8 0.45 -11.00 33.62
N ARG A 9 1.60 -11.37 33.07
CA ARG A 9 2.29 -10.53 32.08
C ARG A 9 1.35 -10.39 30.88
N LEU A 10 1.01 -9.16 30.51
CA LEU A 10 0.27 -8.90 29.29
C LEU A 10 1.03 -9.50 28.10
N PRO A 11 0.37 -10.23 27.21
CA PRO A 11 1.01 -10.75 26.02
C PRO A 11 1.62 -9.60 25.23
N GLN A 12 2.87 -9.77 24.80
CA GLN A 12 3.53 -8.75 24.00
C GLN A 12 2.79 -8.63 22.66
N LYS A 13 2.35 -7.40 22.35
CA LYS A 13 1.66 -7.10 21.09
C LYS A 13 2.61 -7.30 19.92
N LYS A 14 2.10 -7.90 18.86
CA LYS A 14 2.83 -8.02 17.59
C LYS A 14 2.53 -6.80 16.72
N THR A 15 3.59 -6.15 16.25
CA THR A 15 3.51 -4.93 15.43
C THR A 15 3.82 -5.25 13.97
N GLY A 16 2.92 -4.85 13.08
CA GLY A 16 3.14 -4.86 11.63
C GLY A 16 3.71 -3.53 11.16
N VAL A 17 4.82 -3.55 10.45
CA VAL A 17 5.40 -2.34 9.80
C VAL A 17 5.18 -2.48 8.30
N LEU A 18 4.35 -1.60 7.74
CA LEU A 18 4.06 -1.57 6.31
C LEU A 18 4.74 -0.38 5.65
N ILE A 19 5.75 -0.68 4.84
CA ILE A 19 6.48 0.29 4.02
C ILE A 19 5.67 0.53 2.75
N ILE A 20 5.34 1.78 2.43
CA ILE A 20 4.49 2.11 1.28
C ILE A 20 5.21 3.06 0.34
N ASN A 21 5.26 2.69 -0.93
CA ASN A 21 5.77 3.53 -2.00
C ASN A 21 4.67 3.85 -3.03
N LEU A 22 4.94 4.79 -3.94
CA LEU A 22 4.00 5.29 -4.94
C LEU A 22 3.33 4.15 -5.73
N GLY A 23 4.14 3.24 -6.20
CA GLY A 23 3.67 2.15 -7.05
C GLY A 23 4.20 2.21 -8.47
N THR A 24 3.90 1.16 -9.18
CA THR A 24 4.43 0.91 -10.52
C THR A 24 3.56 -0.15 -11.21
N PRO A 25 3.47 -0.15 -12.54
CA PRO A 25 2.76 -1.21 -13.25
C PRO A 25 3.40 -2.59 -13.01
N ASP A 26 2.63 -3.64 -13.16
CA ASP A 26 3.10 -5.01 -12.94
C ASP A 26 4.03 -5.49 -14.07
N SER A 27 3.80 -5.00 -15.29
CA SER A 27 4.67 -5.22 -16.44
C SER A 27 4.67 -4.01 -17.38
N THR A 28 5.45 -4.09 -18.45
CA THR A 28 5.49 -3.04 -19.49
C THR A 28 4.47 -3.27 -20.61
N ASN A 29 3.55 -4.23 -20.47
CA ASN A 29 2.50 -4.44 -21.45
C ASN A 29 1.42 -3.33 -21.36
N TRP A 30 0.67 -3.17 -22.44
CA TRP A 30 -0.33 -2.11 -22.55
C TRP A 30 -1.42 -2.18 -21.47
N TRP A 31 -1.89 -3.40 -21.13
CA TRP A 31 -2.98 -3.60 -20.17
C TRP A 31 -2.56 -3.27 -18.73
N ASP A 32 -1.37 -3.70 -18.31
CA ASP A 32 -0.86 -3.43 -16.97
C ASP A 32 -0.55 -1.94 -16.79
N ILE A 33 0.00 -1.30 -17.82
CA ILE A 33 0.18 0.16 -17.84
C ILE A 33 -1.17 0.88 -17.78
N ARG A 34 -2.16 0.44 -18.55
CA ARG A 34 -3.51 1.04 -18.55
C ARG A 34 -4.17 0.92 -17.18
N LYS A 35 -4.08 -0.25 -16.55
CA LYS A 35 -4.61 -0.51 -15.19
C LYS A 35 -3.97 0.41 -14.17
N TYR A 36 -2.64 0.48 -14.16
CA TYR A 36 -1.88 1.35 -13.28
C TYR A 36 -2.24 2.84 -13.48
N LEU A 37 -2.28 3.31 -14.73
CA LEU A 37 -2.66 4.69 -15.04
C LEU A 37 -4.09 5.01 -14.63
N LYS A 38 -5.02 4.07 -14.81
CA LYS A 38 -6.41 4.24 -14.37
C LYS A 38 -6.48 4.44 -12.85
N GLU A 39 -5.83 3.57 -12.08
CA GLU A 39 -5.80 3.67 -10.63
C GLU A 39 -5.18 4.99 -10.15
N PHE A 40 -4.02 5.34 -10.69
CA PHE A 40 -3.29 6.55 -10.33
C PHE A 40 -4.04 7.84 -10.69
N LEU A 41 -4.58 7.92 -11.90
CA LEU A 41 -5.25 9.13 -12.40
C LEU A 41 -6.73 9.23 -11.96
N SER A 42 -7.29 8.20 -11.35
CA SER A 42 -8.63 8.26 -10.74
C SER A 42 -8.60 8.78 -9.30
N ASP A 43 -7.43 8.96 -8.72
CA ASP A 43 -7.31 9.48 -7.36
C ASP A 43 -7.61 10.99 -7.34
N LYS A 44 -8.62 11.37 -6.56
CA LYS A 44 -9.07 12.77 -6.43
C LYS A 44 -8.02 13.70 -5.83
N ARG A 45 -7.08 13.17 -5.04
CA ARG A 45 -5.96 13.95 -4.50
C ARG A 45 -4.84 14.17 -5.51
N VAL A 46 -4.82 13.40 -6.60
CA VAL A 46 -3.85 13.56 -7.70
C VAL A 46 -4.42 14.50 -8.75
N ILE A 47 -5.72 14.40 -9.01
CA ILE A 47 -6.42 15.19 -10.04
C ILE A 47 -7.61 15.90 -9.41
N GLU A 48 -7.48 17.22 -9.26
CA GLU A 48 -8.48 18.11 -8.68
C GLU A 48 -9.41 18.70 -9.74
N VAL A 49 -10.12 17.86 -10.49
CA VAL A 49 -11.06 18.24 -11.54
C VAL A 49 -12.42 17.63 -11.25
N ASN A 50 -13.49 18.18 -11.85
CA ASN A 50 -14.83 17.61 -11.73
C ASN A 50 -14.80 16.11 -12.04
N PRO A 51 -15.21 15.24 -11.10
CA PRO A 51 -15.02 13.78 -11.22
C PRO A 51 -15.70 13.16 -12.43
N ILE A 52 -16.91 13.65 -12.79
CA ILE A 52 -17.70 13.10 -13.90
C ILE A 52 -17.01 13.40 -15.22
N LEU A 53 -16.69 14.69 -15.45
CA LEU A 53 -16.00 15.11 -16.66
C LEU A 53 -14.62 14.44 -16.78
N TRP A 54 -13.90 14.35 -15.66
CA TRP A 54 -12.60 13.69 -15.64
C TRP A 54 -12.67 12.22 -16.00
N GLN A 55 -13.65 11.46 -15.50
CA GLN A 55 -13.80 10.05 -15.84
C GLN A 55 -14.08 9.82 -17.34
N ILE A 56 -14.81 10.72 -17.97
CA ILE A 56 -15.04 10.66 -19.42
C ILE A 56 -13.72 10.89 -20.16
N ILE A 57 -12.99 11.95 -19.86
CA ILE A 57 -11.69 12.27 -20.48
C ILE A 57 -10.69 11.17 -20.23
N LEU A 58 -10.61 10.66 -19.00
CA LEU A 58 -9.70 9.61 -18.61
C LEU A 58 -9.92 8.34 -19.43
N ASN A 59 -11.16 7.84 -19.51
CA ASN A 59 -11.45 6.56 -20.16
C ASN A 59 -11.40 6.64 -21.68
N LEU A 60 -11.92 7.73 -22.30
CA LEU A 60 -12.01 7.84 -23.75
C LEU A 60 -10.68 8.27 -24.40
N PHE A 61 -9.96 9.19 -23.76
CA PHE A 61 -8.75 9.76 -24.37
C PHE A 61 -7.48 9.26 -23.69
N ILE A 62 -7.33 9.49 -22.39
CA ILE A 62 -6.05 9.26 -21.72
C ILE A 62 -5.69 7.77 -21.72
N LEU A 63 -6.62 6.91 -21.30
CA LEU A 63 -6.39 5.46 -21.21
C LEU A 63 -6.41 4.74 -22.57
N THR A 64 -6.71 5.43 -23.64
CA THR A 64 -6.62 4.90 -25.01
C THR A 64 -5.23 5.16 -25.61
N PHE A 65 -4.71 6.37 -25.48
CA PHE A 65 -3.48 6.78 -26.17
C PHE A 65 -2.23 6.75 -25.28
N ARG A 66 -2.37 7.16 -24.00
CA ARG A 66 -1.23 7.30 -23.08
C ARG A 66 -0.54 5.97 -22.72
N PRO A 67 -1.22 4.81 -22.58
CA PRO A 67 -0.57 3.57 -22.19
C PRO A 67 0.57 3.16 -23.12
N SER A 68 0.42 3.28 -24.43
CA SER A 68 1.47 2.93 -25.40
C SER A 68 2.74 3.78 -25.23
N LYS A 69 2.59 5.09 -25.03
CA LYS A 69 3.71 6.00 -24.79
C LYS A 69 4.38 5.71 -23.42
N THR A 70 3.58 5.48 -22.42
CA THR A 70 4.05 5.17 -21.05
C THR A 70 4.76 3.81 -21.03
N ALA A 71 4.23 2.79 -21.72
CA ALA A 71 4.87 1.47 -21.85
C ALA A 71 6.29 1.58 -22.42
N LYS A 72 6.48 2.35 -23.50
CA LYS A 72 7.79 2.61 -24.09
C LYS A 72 8.75 3.29 -23.10
N ALA A 73 8.26 4.21 -22.27
CA ALA A 73 9.08 4.86 -21.26
C ALA A 73 9.49 3.86 -20.15
N TYR A 74 8.56 3.03 -19.66
CA TYR A 74 8.88 1.99 -18.68
C TYR A 74 9.84 0.93 -19.22
N GLN A 75 9.72 0.54 -20.50
CA GLN A 75 10.64 -0.41 -21.14
C GLN A 75 12.10 0.05 -21.08
N LYS A 76 12.35 1.37 -21.19
CA LYS A 76 13.71 1.94 -21.13
C LYS A 76 14.37 1.79 -19.76
N ILE A 77 13.58 1.81 -18.68
CA ILE A 77 14.08 1.74 -17.32
C ILE A 77 13.84 0.37 -16.67
N TRP A 78 13.17 -0.56 -17.37
CA TRP A 78 12.80 -1.85 -16.83
C TRP A 78 14.02 -2.73 -16.56
N MET A 79 14.13 -3.25 -15.37
CA MET A 79 15.22 -4.13 -14.95
C MET A 79 15.00 -5.54 -15.50
N LYS A 80 15.55 -5.81 -16.68
CA LYS A 80 15.31 -7.06 -17.43
C LYS A 80 15.61 -8.33 -16.63
N ARG A 81 16.68 -8.35 -15.82
CA ARG A 81 17.05 -9.52 -14.98
C ARG A 81 16.01 -9.81 -13.92
N GLN A 82 15.47 -8.79 -13.27
CA GLN A 82 14.50 -8.89 -12.18
C GLN A 82 13.06 -8.89 -12.68
N ASN A 83 12.85 -8.57 -13.95
CA ASN A 83 11.55 -8.41 -14.59
C ASN A 83 10.61 -7.46 -13.79
N MET A 84 11.15 -6.33 -13.35
CA MET A 84 10.39 -5.34 -12.59
C MET A 84 10.95 -3.93 -12.75
N SER A 85 10.18 -2.94 -12.31
CA SER A 85 10.64 -1.55 -12.28
C SER A 85 11.71 -1.32 -11.20
N PRO A 86 12.60 -0.33 -11.36
CA PRO A 86 13.56 0.05 -10.33
C PRO A 86 12.88 0.38 -9.00
N LEU A 87 11.75 1.10 -9.03
CA LEU A 87 11.00 1.47 -7.83
C LEU A 87 10.61 0.23 -7.01
N ARG A 88 10.04 -0.79 -7.66
CA ARG A 88 9.64 -2.05 -7.00
C ARG A 88 10.86 -2.77 -6.45
N TYR A 89 11.90 -2.90 -7.25
CA TYR A 89 13.14 -3.57 -6.85
C TYR A 89 13.76 -2.95 -5.58
N PHE A 90 13.93 -1.64 -5.58
CA PHE A 90 14.54 -0.96 -4.43
C PHE A 90 13.63 -0.97 -3.21
N THR A 91 12.30 -0.89 -3.37
CA THR A 91 11.36 -1.02 -2.25
C THR A 91 11.46 -2.41 -1.60
N ILE A 92 11.52 -3.48 -2.40
CA ILE A 92 11.74 -4.84 -1.91
C ILE A 92 13.06 -4.94 -1.16
N LYS A 93 14.15 -4.39 -1.73
CA LYS A 93 15.48 -4.44 -1.13
C LYS A 93 15.54 -3.69 0.20
N GLN A 94 14.94 -2.51 0.27
CA GLN A 94 14.82 -1.73 1.51
C GLN A 94 14.05 -2.50 2.58
N THR A 95 12.91 -3.10 2.21
CA THR A 95 12.10 -3.92 3.11
C THR A 95 12.88 -5.12 3.63
N THR A 96 13.59 -5.83 2.76
CA THR A 96 14.41 -6.99 3.12
C THR A 96 15.54 -6.60 4.08
N ASN A 97 16.23 -5.51 3.78
CA ASN A 97 17.30 -5.01 4.63
C ASN A 97 16.78 -4.59 6.02
N LEU A 98 15.60 -3.96 6.07
CA LEU A 98 14.97 -3.59 7.33
C LEU A 98 14.57 -4.82 8.14
N LYS A 99 13.97 -5.84 7.50
CA LYS A 99 13.70 -7.14 8.15
C LYS A 99 14.95 -7.75 8.77
N GLN A 100 16.07 -7.71 8.06
CA GLN A 100 17.34 -8.26 8.55
C GLN A 100 17.92 -7.51 9.75
N ARG A 101 17.73 -6.18 9.79
CA ARG A 101 18.19 -5.35 10.90
C ARG A 101 17.29 -5.42 12.13
N MET A 102 15.99 -5.53 11.92
CA MET A 102 14.98 -5.55 12.98
C MET A 102 14.47 -6.96 13.25
N LYS A 103 15.37 -7.94 13.42
CA LYS A 103 15.02 -9.32 13.74
C LYS A 103 14.31 -9.41 15.09
N SER A 104 13.01 -9.54 15.09
CA SER A 104 12.18 -9.72 16.28
C SER A 104 10.97 -10.57 15.94
N LYS A 105 10.60 -11.49 16.83
CA LYS A 105 9.36 -12.29 16.70
C LYS A 105 8.07 -11.47 16.89
N PHE A 106 8.20 -10.24 17.40
CA PHE A 106 7.08 -9.33 17.65
C PHE A 106 6.92 -8.26 16.57
N ILE A 107 7.79 -8.25 15.55
CA ILE A 107 7.74 -7.28 14.47
C ILE A 107 7.65 -8.01 13.14
N GLU A 108 6.59 -7.75 12.40
CA GLU A 108 6.43 -8.16 11.00
C GLU A 108 6.60 -6.95 10.10
N ILE A 109 7.48 -7.04 9.12
CA ILE A 109 7.72 -5.93 8.18
C ILE A 109 7.32 -6.40 6.79
N ASP A 110 6.57 -5.58 6.06
CA ASP A 110 6.25 -5.86 4.66
C ASP A 110 6.16 -4.55 3.87
N TYR A 111 5.95 -4.65 2.56
CA TYR A 111 5.76 -3.48 1.71
C TYR A 111 4.46 -3.55 0.91
N ALA A 112 3.95 -2.38 0.56
CA ALA A 112 2.83 -2.23 -0.35
C ALA A 112 3.09 -1.09 -1.33
N MET A 113 2.29 -1.06 -2.38
CA MET A 113 2.24 0.02 -3.35
C MET A 113 0.94 0.80 -3.18
N ARG A 114 1.03 2.14 -3.24
CA ARG A 114 -0.18 2.97 -3.22
C ARG A 114 -1.03 2.71 -4.46
N TYR A 115 -0.38 2.54 -5.61
CA TYR A 115 -1.02 2.19 -6.87
C TYR A 115 -0.36 0.92 -7.46
N GLY A 116 -1.17 -0.04 -7.86
CA GLY A 116 -0.71 -1.34 -8.34
C GLY A 116 -0.48 -2.36 -7.24
N ASN A 117 0.43 -3.31 -7.46
CA ASN A 117 0.63 -4.47 -6.59
C ASN A 117 2.00 -4.51 -5.90
N PRO A 118 2.06 -5.08 -4.66
CA PRO A 118 0.94 -5.51 -3.83
C PRO A 118 0.16 -4.34 -3.25
N SER A 119 -1.18 -4.42 -3.20
CA SER A 119 -2.01 -3.35 -2.69
C SER A 119 -1.93 -3.20 -1.17
N ILE A 120 -2.23 -2.00 -0.66
CA ILE A 120 -2.26 -1.70 0.78
C ILE A 120 -3.27 -2.61 1.49
N ALA A 121 -4.49 -2.72 0.95
CA ALA A 121 -5.55 -3.54 1.54
C ALA A 121 -5.13 -5.00 1.72
N LYS A 122 -4.55 -5.61 0.67
CA LYS A 122 -4.05 -6.98 0.73
C LYS A 122 -2.99 -7.16 1.82
N LYS A 123 -2.03 -6.24 1.90
CA LYS A 123 -0.92 -6.35 2.87
C LYS A 123 -1.35 -6.10 4.30
N LEU A 124 -2.32 -5.23 4.53
CA LEU A 124 -2.92 -5.06 5.86
C LEU A 124 -3.65 -6.32 6.32
N SER A 125 -4.41 -6.98 5.43
CA SER A 125 -5.04 -8.27 5.73
C SER A 125 -4.01 -9.35 6.07
N GLU A 126 -2.97 -9.52 5.25
CA GLU A 126 -1.90 -10.48 5.50
C GLU A 126 -1.18 -10.24 6.85
N LEU A 127 -0.92 -8.99 7.23
CA LEU A 127 -0.32 -8.65 8.52
C LEU A 127 -1.26 -8.96 9.69
N LYS A 128 -2.57 -8.70 9.53
CA LYS A 128 -3.59 -9.06 10.51
C LYS A 128 -3.66 -10.58 10.70
N GLU A 129 -3.69 -11.36 9.62
CA GLU A 129 -3.69 -12.82 9.65
C GLU A 129 -2.44 -13.38 10.35
N LYS A 130 -1.30 -12.70 10.26
CA LYS A 130 -0.08 -13.00 11.01
C LYS A 130 -0.14 -12.63 12.49
N GLY A 131 -1.28 -12.12 12.97
CA GLY A 131 -1.51 -11.76 14.38
C GLY A 131 -0.95 -10.40 14.77
N CYS A 132 -0.69 -9.49 13.82
CA CYS A 132 -0.30 -8.13 14.15
C CYS A 132 -1.51 -7.36 14.71
N GLN A 133 -1.36 -6.81 15.91
CA GLN A 133 -2.38 -6.04 16.63
C GLN A 133 -2.21 -4.53 16.47
N GLU A 134 -1.00 -4.12 16.15
CA GLU A 134 -0.63 -2.72 15.89
C GLU A 134 -0.01 -2.61 14.51
N MET A 135 -0.28 -1.49 13.81
CA MET A 135 0.24 -1.22 12.49
C MET A 135 1.00 0.09 12.46
N VAL A 136 2.25 0.05 12.02
CA VAL A 136 3.06 1.23 11.71
C VAL A 136 3.10 1.38 10.19
N ILE A 137 2.60 2.51 9.70
CA ILE A 137 2.58 2.83 8.27
C ILE A 137 3.71 3.79 7.97
N LEU A 138 4.60 3.39 7.06
CA LEU A 138 5.79 4.15 6.66
C LEU A 138 5.75 4.51 5.17
N PRO A 139 5.17 5.65 4.79
CA PRO A 139 5.23 6.13 3.40
C PRO A 139 6.66 6.57 3.05
N LEU A 140 7.18 6.07 1.93
CA LEU A 140 8.54 6.39 1.46
C LEU A 140 8.56 7.63 0.55
N TYR A 141 7.90 8.70 0.98
CA TYR A 141 7.97 9.99 0.29
C TYR A 141 8.89 10.94 1.05
N PRO A 142 9.71 11.74 0.36
CA PRO A 142 10.63 12.65 1.01
C PRO A 142 9.92 13.80 1.74
N GLN A 143 8.72 14.15 1.28
CA GLN A 143 7.92 15.25 1.84
C GLN A 143 6.43 14.89 1.87
N TYR A 144 5.72 15.46 2.82
CA TYR A 144 4.26 15.39 2.85
C TYR A 144 3.66 16.25 1.73
N ALA A 145 2.76 15.65 0.96
CA ALA A 145 1.88 16.35 0.03
C ALA A 145 0.52 15.63 -0.07
N ALA A 146 -0.51 16.36 -0.52
CA ALA A 146 -1.84 15.79 -0.72
C ALA A 146 -1.81 14.60 -1.69
N ALA A 147 -1.07 14.71 -2.79
CA ALA A 147 -0.92 13.67 -3.80
C ALA A 147 0.07 12.54 -3.41
N THR A 148 0.69 12.58 -2.24
CA THR A 148 1.66 11.60 -1.78
C THR A 148 1.23 10.93 -0.47
N THR A 149 1.67 11.43 0.67
CA THR A 149 1.40 10.82 1.97
C THR A 149 -0.10 10.80 2.29
N ALA A 150 -0.87 11.84 1.94
CA ALA A 150 -2.29 11.87 2.23
C ALA A 150 -3.08 10.79 1.47
N THR A 151 -2.73 10.49 0.20
CA THR A 151 -3.37 9.39 -0.55
C THR A 151 -3.10 8.03 0.09
N VAL A 152 -1.92 7.83 0.68
CA VAL A 152 -1.58 6.61 1.42
C VAL A 152 -2.44 6.52 2.68
N CYS A 153 -2.55 7.59 3.45
CA CYS A 153 -3.38 7.63 4.65
C CYS A 153 -4.85 7.30 4.34
N ASP A 154 -5.41 7.91 3.29
CA ASP A 154 -6.79 7.65 2.87
C ASP A 154 -7.02 6.18 2.54
N GLU A 155 -6.10 5.55 1.80
CA GLU A 155 -6.23 4.15 1.42
C GLU A 155 -6.06 3.20 2.61
N VAL A 156 -5.14 3.51 3.52
CA VAL A 156 -4.97 2.77 4.78
C VAL A 156 -6.24 2.85 5.61
N TYR A 157 -6.79 4.04 5.85
CA TYR A 157 -8.01 4.20 6.64
C TYR A 157 -9.20 3.52 5.98
N ARG A 158 -9.37 3.64 4.66
CA ARG A 158 -10.43 2.93 3.92
C ARG A 158 -10.31 1.42 4.08
N SER A 159 -9.10 0.88 3.96
CA SER A 159 -8.83 -0.55 4.10
C SER A 159 -9.11 -1.02 5.53
N LEU A 160 -8.72 -0.26 6.54
CA LEU A 160 -8.98 -0.58 7.94
C LEU A 160 -10.47 -0.52 8.27
N MET A 161 -11.21 0.47 7.79
CA MET A 161 -12.66 0.55 7.98
C MET A 161 -13.38 -0.68 7.40
N ASN A 162 -12.98 -1.12 6.22
CA ASN A 162 -13.53 -2.33 5.61
C ASN A 162 -13.18 -3.60 6.41
N CYS A 163 -12.01 -3.66 7.03
CA CYS A 163 -11.61 -4.77 7.89
C CYS A 163 -12.33 -4.74 9.25
N LEU A 164 -12.63 -3.56 9.79
CA LEU A 164 -13.29 -3.41 11.10
C LEU A 164 -14.79 -3.72 11.04
N LEU A 165 -15.45 -3.44 9.92
CA LEU A 165 -16.87 -3.76 9.72
C LEU A 165 -17.16 -5.28 9.86
N TYR A 166 -16.15 -6.13 9.67
CA TYR A 166 -16.29 -7.59 9.80
C TYR A 166 -15.78 -8.18 11.12
N THR A 167 -15.23 -7.39 12.04
CA THR A 167 -14.50 -7.94 13.21
C THR A 167 -14.89 -7.40 14.56
N SER A 168 -15.81 -6.46 14.66
CA SER A 168 -16.33 -6.00 15.95
C SER A 168 -17.77 -6.49 16.10
N PRO A 169 -18.05 -7.50 16.95
CA PRO A 169 -19.43 -7.78 17.33
C PRO A 169 -19.99 -6.50 17.96
N SER A 170 -21.14 -6.08 17.51
CA SER A 170 -21.86 -4.97 18.13
C SER A 170 -22.12 -5.32 19.60
N PRO A 171 -22.00 -4.37 20.53
CA PRO A 171 -22.42 -4.60 21.93
C PRO A 171 -23.87 -5.08 22.07
N ARG A 172 -24.66 -5.03 21.00
CA ARG A 172 -26.05 -5.53 20.94
C ARG A 172 -26.15 -7.02 20.56
N ASP A 173 -25.06 -7.65 20.14
CA ASP A 173 -25.05 -9.07 19.74
C ASP A 173 -24.65 -10.01 20.90
N THR A 174 -24.48 -9.49 22.10
CA THR A 174 -24.19 -10.24 23.35
C THR A 174 -25.36 -10.27 24.28
N GLY A 175 -26.58 -10.31 23.76
CA GLY A 175 -27.81 -10.54 24.51
C GLY A 175 -28.29 -11.98 24.47
#